data_cae370e81ff5396c919481ed3f4232a4
#
_entry.id   cae370e81ff5396c919481ed3f4232a4
#
_cell.length_a   1.000
_cell.length_b   1.000
_cell.length_c   1.000
_cell.angle_alpha   90.00
_cell.angle_beta   90.00
_cell.angle_gamma   90.00
#
_symmetry.space_group_name_H-M   'P 1'
#
loop_
_entity.id
_entity.type
_entity.pdbx_description
1 polymer ?
#
loop_
_entity_poly.entity_id
_entity_poly.type
_entity_poly.pdbx_seq_one_letter_code
_entity_poly.pdbx_strand_id
1 'polypeptide(L)'
;MARYDRKIIEEISLKLATGLQDDITGVYAKYPDGTLASTYPFIVINRLNANDINRFIRHLDLLINIVSDDPSGAEALDISEKIGDLLEDWYRTTRLDIMGEPTLNNVEDADDRDTRVSAQLDFQMDYLEQ
;
A
#
# COMPACT_ATOMS: atom_id res chain seq x y z
N MET A 1 -6.35 16.47 17.78
CA MET A 1 -5.70 16.98 16.56
C MET A 1 -5.98 16.05 15.41
N ALA A 2 -6.37 16.61 14.26
CA ALA A 2 -6.61 15.80 13.07
C ALA A 2 -5.30 15.21 12.55
N ARG A 3 -5.31 13.92 12.23
CA ARG A 3 -4.18 13.21 11.63
C ARG A 3 -4.48 12.96 10.15
N TYR A 4 -3.50 13.17 9.32
CA TYR A 4 -3.64 12.97 7.88
C TYR A 4 -3.38 11.53 7.44
N ASP A 5 -3.02 10.62 8.36
CA ASP A 5 -2.77 9.21 8.03
C ASP A 5 -3.93 8.59 7.25
N ARG A 6 -5.15 8.78 7.74
CA ARG A 6 -6.35 8.22 7.11
C ARG A 6 -6.53 8.79 5.70
N LYS A 7 -6.33 10.10 5.55
CA LYS A 7 -6.46 10.76 4.24
C LYS A 7 -5.42 10.22 3.26
N ILE A 8 -4.19 10.05 3.72
CA ILE A 8 -3.12 9.50 2.90
C ILE A 8 -3.46 8.08 2.45
N ILE A 9 -3.92 7.25 3.37
CA ILE A 9 -4.31 5.87 3.06
C ILE A 9 -5.47 5.85 2.05
N GLU A 10 -6.45 6.73 2.23
CA GLU A 10 -7.58 6.84 1.30
C GLU A 10 -7.12 7.29 -0.09
N GLU A 11 -6.21 8.27 -0.17
CA GLU A 11 -5.68 8.75 -1.45
C GLU A 11 -4.89 7.65 -2.17
N ILE A 12 -4.04 6.94 -1.43
CA ILE A 12 -3.24 5.84 -1.99
C ILE A 12 -4.17 4.70 -2.45
N SER A 13 -5.16 4.36 -1.62
CA SER A 13 -6.13 3.30 -1.97
C SER A 13 -6.88 3.65 -3.25
N LEU A 14 -7.33 4.89 -3.38
CA LEU A 14 -8.01 5.36 -4.58
C LEU A 14 -7.08 5.35 -5.79
N LYS A 15 -5.84 5.79 -5.62
CA LYS A 15 -4.83 5.79 -6.69
C LYS A 15 -4.61 4.39 -7.23
N LEU A 16 -4.46 3.41 -6.34
CA LEU A 16 -4.26 2.02 -6.73
C LEU A 16 -5.52 1.41 -7.35
N ALA A 17 -6.69 1.67 -6.76
CA ALA A 17 -7.95 1.15 -7.29
C ALA A 17 -8.22 1.68 -8.70
N THR A 18 -7.93 2.95 -8.95
CA THR A 18 -8.15 3.56 -10.26
C THR A 18 -7.08 3.10 -11.26
N GLY A 19 -5.82 3.10 -10.85
CA GLY A 19 -4.71 2.76 -11.73
C GLY A 19 -4.63 1.29 -12.08
N LEU A 20 -5.18 0.42 -11.24
CA LEU A 20 -5.16 -1.03 -11.42
C LEU A 20 -6.55 -1.62 -11.68
N GLN A 21 -7.51 -0.80 -12.09
CA GLN A 21 -8.91 -1.24 -12.22
C GLN A 21 -9.10 -2.44 -13.15
N ASP A 22 -8.21 -2.62 -14.14
CA ASP A 22 -8.25 -3.74 -15.06
C ASP A 22 -7.42 -4.94 -14.59
N ASP A 23 -6.65 -4.76 -13.52
CA ASP A 23 -5.71 -5.77 -13.01
C ASP A 23 -6.14 -6.41 -11.70
N ILE A 24 -6.94 -5.70 -10.89
CA ILE A 24 -7.35 -6.16 -9.56
C ILE A 24 -8.86 -6.03 -9.38
N THR A 25 -9.40 -6.78 -8.41
CA THR A 25 -10.83 -6.74 -8.09
C THR A 25 -11.18 -5.70 -7.04
N GLY A 26 -10.22 -5.28 -6.23
CA GLY A 26 -10.45 -4.25 -5.23
C GLY A 26 -9.24 -3.98 -4.34
N VAL A 27 -9.34 -2.90 -3.57
CA VAL A 27 -8.36 -2.50 -2.56
C VAL A 27 -9.10 -2.42 -1.23
N TYR A 28 -8.60 -3.14 -0.22
CA TYR A 28 -9.28 -3.28 1.07
C TYR A 28 -8.37 -2.84 2.22
N ALA A 29 -8.99 -2.35 3.31
CA ALA A 29 -8.27 -2.00 4.53
C ALA A 29 -8.03 -3.22 5.43
N LYS A 30 -8.77 -4.31 5.18
CA LYS A 30 -8.60 -5.60 5.86
C LYS A 30 -8.98 -6.70 4.88
N TYR A 31 -8.58 -7.93 5.19
CA TYR A 31 -8.92 -9.07 4.33
C TYR A 31 -10.42 -9.19 4.19
N PRO A 32 -10.93 -9.28 2.94
CA PRO A 32 -12.36 -9.44 2.72
C PRO A 32 -12.84 -10.83 3.14
N ASP A 33 -14.14 -10.93 3.41
CA ASP A 33 -14.80 -12.17 3.80
C ASP A 33 -15.67 -12.71 2.65
N GLY A 34 -16.06 -13.99 2.80
CA GLY A 34 -17.01 -14.62 1.88
C GLY A 34 -16.45 -14.74 0.46
N THR A 35 -17.28 -14.44 -0.53
CA THR A 35 -16.90 -14.57 -1.93
C THR A 35 -15.80 -13.61 -2.35
N LEU A 36 -15.69 -12.46 -1.69
CA LEU A 36 -14.63 -11.50 -1.99
C LEU A 36 -13.24 -12.05 -1.67
N ALA A 37 -13.13 -12.90 -0.64
CA ALA A 37 -11.86 -13.51 -0.25
C ALA A 37 -11.28 -14.43 -1.32
N SER A 38 -12.09 -14.89 -2.28
CA SER A 38 -11.67 -15.75 -3.38
C SER A 38 -11.80 -15.07 -4.75
N THR A 39 -12.02 -13.76 -4.78
CA THR A 39 -12.12 -12.98 -6.02
C THR A 39 -10.78 -12.30 -6.27
N TYR A 40 -9.85 -13.04 -6.88
CA TYR A 40 -8.47 -12.61 -7.12
C TYR A 40 -8.29 -11.83 -8.40
N PRO A 41 -7.19 -11.03 -8.52
CA PRO A 41 -6.31 -10.60 -7.43
C PRO A 41 -6.87 -9.38 -6.71
N PHE A 42 -6.45 -9.16 -5.47
CA PHE A 42 -6.83 -7.97 -4.72
C PHE A 42 -5.67 -7.47 -3.86
N ILE A 43 -5.83 -6.26 -3.33
CA ILE A 43 -4.81 -5.61 -2.50
C ILE A 43 -5.40 -5.31 -1.12
N VAL A 44 -4.61 -5.55 -0.07
CA VAL A 44 -4.96 -5.17 1.30
C VAL A 44 -3.88 -4.22 1.81
N ILE A 45 -4.28 -3.02 2.22
CA ILE A 45 -3.35 -2.02 2.75
C ILE A 45 -3.54 -1.93 4.26
N ASN A 46 -2.50 -2.29 5.01
CA ASN A 46 -2.48 -2.21 6.46
C ASN A 46 -1.56 -1.10 6.91
N ARG A 47 -2.01 -0.29 7.89
CA ARG A 47 -1.12 0.65 8.56
C ARG A 47 -0.28 -0.15 9.54
N LEU A 48 1.01 -0.32 9.23
CA LEU A 48 1.93 -1.08 10.05
C LEU A 48 2.37 -0.27 11.25
N ASN A 49 2.75 0.99 11.02
CA ASN A 49 3.22 1.87 12.08
C ASN A 49 2.92 3.32 11.71
N ALA A 50 2.62 4.14 12.72
CA ALA A 50 2.44 5.56 12.53
C ALA A 50 2.83 6.25 13.83
N ASN A 51 3.80 7.17 13.76
CA ASN A 51 4.30 7.85 14.96
C ASN A 51 4.80 9.24 14.61
N ASP A 52 4.78 10.12 15.61
CA ASP A 52 5.36 11.45 15.48
C ASP A 52 6.88 11.36 15.61
N ILE A 53 7.62 11.91 14.62
CA ILE A 53 9.06 12.07 14.72
C ILE A 53 9.34 13.26 15.62
N ASN A 54 8.57 14.33 15.44
CA ASN A 54 8.57 15.52 16.29
C ASN A 54 7.18 16.17 16.18
N ARG A 55 7.02 17.38 16.72
CA ARG A 55 5.70 18.03 16.73
C ARG A 55 5.16 18.40 15.34
N PHE A 56 6.02 18.40 14.32
CA PHE A 56 5.65 18.82 12.96
C PHE A 56 5.69 17.69 11.95
N ILE A 57 6.52 16.67 12.17
CA ILE A 57 6.77 15.59 11.21
C ILE A 57 6.24 14.29 11.76
N ARG A 58 5.45 13.61 10.92
CA ARG A 58 4.88 12.30 11.24
C ARG A 58 5.42 11.25 10.29
N HIS A 59 5.74 10.10 10.84
CA HIS A 59 6.17 8.92 10.07
C HIS A 59 4.97 8.01 9.86
N LEU A 60 4.80 7.52 8.63
CA LEU A 60 3.76 6.56 8.27
C LEU A 60 4.38 5.39 7.54
N ASP A 61 4.04 4.19 7.99
CA ASP A 61 4.54 2.93 7.44
C ASP A 61 3.33 2.08 7.06
N LEU A 62 3.18 1.81 5.76
CA LEU A 62 2.08 1.03 5.22
C LEU A 62 2.59 -0.28 4.66
N LEU A 63 1.85 -1.34 4.92
CA LEU A 63 2.11 -2.65 4.33
C LEU A 63 1.08 -2.90 3.24
N ILE A 64 1.55 -3.02 2.01
CA ILE A 64 0.69 -3.26 0.84
C ILE A 64 0.81 -4.73 0.47
N ASN A 65 -0.29 -5.46 0.67
CA ASN A 65 -0.35 -6.90 0.46
C ASN A 65 -1.06 -7.21 -0.84
N ILE A 66 -0.42 -7.98 -1.71
CA ILE A 66 -0.98 -8.41 -2.98
C ILE A 66 -1.38 -9.87 -2.83
N VAL A 67 -2.66 -10.17 -3.04
CA VAL A 67 -3.19 -11.52 -2.93
C VAL A 67 -3.61 -11.98 -4.32
N SER A 68 -2.96 -13.03 -4.82
CA SER A 68 -3.17 -13.58 -6.16
C SER A 68 -3.28 -15.11 -6.06
N ASP A 69 -4.02 -15.71 -6.96
CA ASP A 69 -4.11 -17.17 -7.07
C ASP A 69 -3.20 -17.73 -8.16
N ASP A 70 -2.37 -16.91 -8.79
CA ASP A 70 -1.41 -17.33 -9.80
C ASP A 70 -0.22 -18.06 -9.13
N PRO A 71 -0.07 -19.36 -9.35
CA PRO A 71 0.98 -20.13 -8.67
C PRO A 71 2.40 -19.77 -9.15
N SER A 72 2.54 -19.13 -10.31
CA SER A 72 3.85 -18.73 -10.83
C SER A 72 4.40 -17.49 -10.15
N GLY A 73 3.52 -16.69 -9.51
CA GLY A 73 3.90 -15.42 -8.90
C GLY A 73 4.07 -14.28 -9.89
N ALA A 74 3.93 -14.54 -11.19
CA ALA A 74 4.13 -13.51 -12.22
C ALA A 74 3.10 -12.39 -12.11
N GLU A 75 1.85 -12.72 -11.81
CA GLU A 75 0.79 -11.72 -11.65
C GLU A 75 1.07 -10.77 -10.49
N ALA A 76 1.47 -11.32 -9.34
CA ALA A 76 1.78 -10.51 -8.17
C ALA A 76 2.99 -9.60 -8.41
N LEU A 77 4.00 -10.10 -9.13
CA LEU A 77 5.17 -9.31 -9.49
C LEU A 77 4.80 -8.16 -10.41
N ASP A 78 3.99 -8.43 -11.43
CA ASP A 78 3.52 -7.41 -12.37
C ASP A 78 2.74 -6.31 -11.65
N ILE A 79 1.84 -6.70 -10.75
CA ILE A 79 1.06 -5.76 -9.94
C ILE A 79 1.98 -4.92 -9.06
N SER A 80 2.99 -5.54 -8.43
CA SER A 80 3.91 -4.79 -7.55
C SER A 80 4.71 -3.75 -8.32
N GLU A 81 5.11 -4.03 -9.55
CA GLU A 81 5.79 -3.05 -10.40
C GLU A 81 4.86 -1.87 -10.75
N LYS A 82 3.61 -2.16 -11.06
CA LYS A 82 2.61 -1.12 -11.34
C LYS A 82 2.31 -0.28 -10.10
N ILE A 83 2.28 -0.89 -8.93
CA ILE A 83 2.12 -0.16 -7.67
C ILE A 83 3.26 0.84 -7.48
N GLY A 84 4.50 0.42 -7.75
CA GLY A 84 5.65 1.31 -7.66
C GLY A 84 5.49 2.55 -8.52
N ASP A 85 5.07 2.37 -9.77
CA ASP A 85 4.86 3.50 -10.69
C ASP A 85 3.73 4.41 -10.22
N LEU A 86 2.63 3.84 -9.73
CA LEU A 86 1.49 4.61 -9.26
C LEU A 86 1.80 5.39 -7.99
N LEU A 87 2.57 4.81 -7.07
CA LEU A 87 2.97 5.49 -5.85
C LEU A 87 3.97 6.62 -6.14
N GLU A 88 4.86 6.43 -7.11
CA GLU A 88 5.76 7.50 -7.54
C GLU A 88 4.95 8.66 -8.14
N ASP A 89 3.97 8.37 -8.98
CA ASP A 89 3.09 9.40 -9.53
C ASP A 89 2.31 10.11 -8.44
N TRP A 90 1.76 9.37 -7.47
CA TRP A 90 1.07 9.96 -6.33
C TRP A 90 1.99 10.89 -5.54
N TYR A 91 3.20 10.44 -5.24
CA TYR A 91 4.18 11.22 -4.49
C TYR A 91 4.49 12.54 -5.20
N ARG A 92 4.63 12.51 -6.52
CA ARG A 92 4.99 13.70 -7.31
C ARG A 92 3.84 14.67 -7.49
N THR A 93 2.60 14.22 -7.37
CA THR A 93 1.41 15.03 -7.66
C THR A 93 0.58 15.37 -6.43
N THR A 94 0.85 14.76 -5.29
CA THR A 94 0.11 15.04 -4.06
C THR A 94 0.37 16.45 -3.56
N ARG A 95 -0.65 17.03 -2.92
CA ARG A 95 -0.54 18.35 -2.31
C ARG A 95 -0.03 18.30 -0.88
N LEU A 96 0.24 17.10 -0.36
CA LEU A 96 0.78 16.92 0.97
C LEU A 96 2.27 17.27 0.98
N ASP A 97 2.72 17.84 2.09
CA ASP A 97 4.13 18.17 2.28
C ASP A 97 4.87 16.92 2.75
N ILE A 98 5.48 16.21 1.82
CA ILE A 98 6.23 15.00 2.11
C ILE A 98 7.70 15.36 2.32
N MET A 99 8.26 14.88 3.43
CA MET A 99 9.62 15.17 3.85
C MET A 99 10.58 14.09 3.33
N GLY A 100 11.29 14.42 2.29
CA GLY A 100 12.18 13.47 1.63
C GLY A 100 11.42 12.51 0.73
N GLU A 101 12.16 11.65 0.04
CA GLU A 101 11.58 10.69 -0.88
C GLU A 101 11.03 9.48 -0.11
N PRO A 102 9.76 9.08 -0.34
CA PRO A 102 9.24 7.86 0.25
C PRO A 102 10.04 6.64 -0.20
N THR A 103 10.06 5.60 0.62
CA THR A 103 10.69 4.33 0.26
C THR A 103 9.65 3.26 0.03
N LEU A 104 9.88 2.41 -0.96
CA LEU A 104 9.05 1.26 -1.25
C LEU A 104 9.97 0.04 -1.41
N ASN A 105 9.84 -0.92 -0.50
CA ASN A 105 10.69 -2.10 -0.47
C ASN A 105 9.86 -3.38 -0.51
N ASN A 106 10.36 -4.38 -1.22
CA ASN A 106 9.77 -5.72 -1.19
C ASN A 106 10.09 -6.37 0.16
N VAL A 107 9.09 -6.99 0.76
CA VAL A 107 9.28 -7.79 1.97
C VAL A 107 9.56 -9.22 1.52
N GLU A 108 10.79 -9.66 1.72
CA GLU A 108 11.23 -10.98 1.24
C GLU A 108 11.32 -12.04 2.34
N ASP A 109 11.16 -11.64 3.60
CA ASP A 109 11.22 -12.57 4.72
C ASP A 109 9.97 -13.44 4.77
N ALA A 110 10.12 -14.67 4.30
CA ALA A 110 9.02 -15.63 4.22
C ALA A 110 8.48 -16.03 5.60
N ASP A 111 9.29 -15.94 6.65
CA ASP A 111 8.88 -16.33 7.99
C ASP A 111 7.88 -15.35 8.61
N ASP A 112 7.99 -14.07 8.24
CA ASP A 112 7.11 -13.02 8.76
C ASP A 112 5.92 -12.74 7.84
N ARG A 113 5.91 -13.33 6.64
CA ARG A 113 4.86 -13.06 5.67
C ARG A 113 3.62 -13.92 5.92
N ASP A 114 2.44 -13.28 5.89
CA ASP A 114 1.16 -13.99 5.93
C ASP A 114 1.08 -14.95 4.73
N THR A 115 0.76 -16.21 4.97
CA THR A 115 0.68 -17.23 3.93
C THR A 115 -0.36 -16.95 2.86
N ARG A 116 -1.33 -16.05 3.14
CA ARG A 116 -2.34 -15.64 2.17
C ARG A 116 -1.80 -14.65 1.15
N VAL A 117 -0.65 -14.06 1.40
CA VAL A 117 -0.09 -12.98 0.60
C VAL A 117 0.88 -13.53 -0.44
N SER A 118 0.69 -13.13 -1.70
CA SER A 118 1.57 -13.52 -2.80
C SER A 118 2.80 -12.62 -2.89
N ALA A 119 2.63 -11.33 -2.59
CA ALA A 119 3.71 -10.36 -2.53
C ALA A 119 3.38 -9.28 -1.53
N GLN A 120 4.40 -8.70 -0.91
CA GLN A 120 4.24 -7.69 0.13
C GLN A 120 5.21 -6.54 -0.12
N LEU A 121 4.69 -5.32 -0.03
CA LEU A 121 5.49 -4.11 -0.19
C LEU A 121 5.37 -3.26 1.06
N ASP A 122 6.51 -2.77 1.54
CA ASP A 122 6.59 -1.87 2.69
C ASP A 122 6.82 -0.45 2.16
N PHE A 123 5.82 0.42 2.33
CA PHE A 123 5.87 1.81 1.91
C PHE A 123 6.00 2.72 3.12
N GLN A 124 7.09 3.47 3.18
CA GLN A 124 7.37 4.36 4.31
C GLN A 124 7.50 5.79 3.81
N MET A 125 6.92 6.71 4.54
CA MET A 125 7.02 8.13 4.25
C MET A 125 6.94 8.97 5.51
N ASP A 126 7.58 10.12 5.46
CA ASP A 126 7.47 11.14 6.49
C ASP A 126 6.75 12.34 5.89
N TYR A 127 5.83 12.92 6.62
CA TYR A 127 5.09 14.09 6.13
C TYR A 127 4.93 15.15 7.20
N LEU A 128 4.77 16.39 6.73
CA LEU A 128 4.53 17.53 7.61
C LEU A 128 3.07 17.54 8.03
N GLU A 129 2.83 17.45 9.33
CA GLU A 129 1.48 17.49 9.89
C GLU A 129 1.05 18.95 10.03
N GLN A 130 -0.11 19.24 9.45
CA GLN A 130 -0.66 20.61 9.48
C GLN A 130 -1.86 20.72 10.40
#